data_62d1d875d1c06c111300fa79e21410f4
#
_entry.id   62d1d875d1c06c111300fa79e21410f4
#
_cell.length_a   1.000
_cell.length_b   1.000
_cell.length_c   1.000
_cell.angle_alpha   90.00
_cell.angle_beta   90.00
_cell.angle_gamma   90.00
#
_symmetry.space_group_name_H-M   'P 1'
#
loop_
_entity.id
_entity.type
_entity.pdbx_description
1 polymer ?
#
loop_
_entity_poly.entity_id
_entity_poly.type
_entity_poly.pdbx_seq_one_letter_code
_entity_poly.pdbx_strand_id
1 'polypeptide(L)'
;VHKVYGEPLALLTGDALIVMAYQILARAGRLHPNRLAGLIDTVCIGTGAPDGIVAGQAWECENRVDLSQYQRAKTGALFVASTCAGAQAAGADPEGWRALGECLGEAYQVADDIRDVLMQADELGKPAGQDAQHGRPSAAADLGLVGAIDHFHGLMQAAIDSVPACQSRSAMRQLVLHESRRLIPQSTCDRIELQRTPDPPAVRLAA
;
A
#
# COMPACT_ATOMS: atom_id res chain seq x y z
N VAL A 1 9.11 -11.23 12.90
CA VAL A 1 8.86 -12.64 13.27
C VAL A 1 10.16 -13.43 13.22
N HIS A 2 10.89 -13.51 12.08
CA HIS A 2 12.07 -14.36 11.89
C HIS A 2 13.22 -14.06 12.87
N LYS A 3 13.47 -12.80 13.25
CA LYS A 3 14.51 -12.42 14.23
C LYS A 3 14.22 -12.94 15.65
N VAL A 4 12.96 -13.14 16.01
CA VAL A 4 12.55 -13.54 17.37
C VAL A 4 12.27 -15.05 17.43
N TYR A 5 11.64 -15.61 16.40
CA TYR A 5 11.15 -16.99 16.41
C TYR A 5 11.90 -17.93 15.43
N GLY A 6 12.85 -17.39 14.67
CA GLY A 6 13.58 -18.12 13.64
C GLY A 6 12.85 -18.15 12.30
N GLU A 7 13.63 -18.40 11.24
CA GLU A 7 13.16 -18.38 9.85
C GLU A 7 12.15 -19.51 9.54
N PRO A 8 12.36 -20.77 9.99
CA PRO A 8 11.40 -21.83 9.71
C PRO A 8 10.00 -21.53 10.25
N LEU A 9 9.90 -21.00 11.47
CA LEU A 9 8.59 -20.69 12.07
C LEU A 9 7.95 -19.46 11.40
N ALA A 10 8.75 -18.52 10.92
CA ALA A 10 8.25 -17.38 10.15
C ALA A 10 7.61 -17.81 8.83
N LEU A 11 8.25 -18.74 8.10
CA LEU A 11 7.69 -19.33 6.86
C LEU A 11 6.39 -20.06 7.14
N LEU A 12 6.39 -20.98 8.10
CA LEU A 12 5.18 -21.73 8.48
C LEU A 12 4.03 -20.81 8.95
N THR A 13 4.35 -19.67 9.57
CA THR A 13 3.35 -18.67 9.93
C THR A 13 2.72 -18.04 8.68
N GLY A 14 3.52 -17.73 7.66
CA GLY A 14 3.04 -17.23 6.37
C GLY A 14 2.09 -18.22 5.70
N ASP A 15 2.50 -19.49 5.61
CA ASP A 15 1.67 -20.56 5.05
C ASP A 15 0.35 -20.73 5.82
N ALA A 16 0.40 -20.71 7.14
CA ALA A 16 -0.78 -20.80 7.98
C ALA A 16 -1.76 -19.62 7.76
N LEU A 17 -1.27 -18.40 7.56
CA LEU A 17 -2.10 -17.23 7.26
C LEU A 17 -2.83 -17.37 5.91
N ILE A 18 -2.17 -17.90 4.90
CA ILE A 18 -2.80 -18.18 3.60
C ILE A 18 -3.90 -19.22 3.77
N VAL A 19 -3.61 -20.33 4.45
CA VAL A 19 -4.63 -21.37 4.73
C VAL A 19 -5.80 -20.81 5.52
N MET A 20 -5.56 -19.94 6.51
CA MET A 20 -6.62 -19.28 7.27
C MET A 20 -7.51 -18.39 6.39
N ALA A 21 -6.95 -17.70 5.41
CA ALA A 21 -7.75 -16.90 4.47
C ALA A 21 -8.75 -17.79 3.72
N TYR A 22 -8.31 -18.92 3.17
CA TYR A 22 -9.21 -19.88 2.50
C TYR A 22 -10.22 -20.52 3.45
N GLN A 23 -9.85 -20.79 4.70
CA GLN A 23 -10.82 -21.28 5.69
C GLN A 23 -11.92 -20.26 5.97
N ILE A 24 -11.59 -18.95 6.04
CA ILE A 24 -12.56 -17.88 6.23
C ILE A 24 -13.50 -17.81 5.02
N LEU A 25 -12.96 -17.85 3.80
CA LEU A 25 -13.75 -17.87 2.56
C LEU A 25 -14.69 -19.08 2.51
N ALA A 26 -14.21 -20.28 2.84
CA ALA A 26 -15.02 -21.49 2.88
C ALA A 26 -16.17 -21.42 3.90
N ARG A 27 -15.94 -20.79 5.06
CA ARG A 27 -16.99 -20.56 6.06
C ARG A 27 -18.03 -19.56 5.56
N ALA A 28 -17.58 -18.43 4.97
CA ALA A 28 -18.46 -17.42 4.39
C ALA A 28 -19.29 -18.00 3.23
N GLY A 29 -18.70 -18.87 2.41
CA GLY A 29 -19.36 -19.55 1.30
C GLY A 29 -20.54 -20.43 1.69
N ARG A 30 -20.63 -20.88 2.94
CA ARG A 30 -21.82 -21.61 3.43
C ARG A 30 -23.07 -20.74 3.46
N LEU A 31 -22.91 -19.43 3.66
CA LEU A 31 -24.01 -18.47 3.68
C LEU A 31 -24.33 -17.93 2.27
N HIS A 32 -23.30 -17.80 1.42
CA HIS A 32 -23.39 -17.25 0.08
C HIS A 32 -22.60 -18.09 -0.94
N PRO A 33 -23.04 -19.33 -1.23
CA PRO A 33 -22.25 -20.27 -2.06
C PRO A 33 -22.02 -19.76 -3.48
N ASN A 34 -22.89 -18.96 -4.03
CA ASN A 34 -22.78 -18.33 -5.34
C ASN A 34 -21.68 -17.25 -5.44
N ARG A 35 -21.15 -16.77 -4.32
CA ARG A 35 -20.06 -15.80 -4.28
C ARG A 35 -18.70 -16.45 -4.03
N LEU A 36 -18.67 -17.68 -3.55
CA LEU A 36 -17.47 -18.35 -3.06
C LEU A 36 -16.40 -18.50 -4.15
N ALA A 37 -16.79 -18.95 -5.35
CA ALA A 37 -15.85 -19.15 -6.45
C ALA A 37 -15.13 -17.84 -6.85
N GLY A 38 -15.89 -16.74 -7.01
CA GLY A 38 -15.32 -15.44 -7.34
C GLY A 38 -14.40 -14.88 -6.23
N LEU A 39 -14.77 -15.07 -4.96
CA LEU A 39 -13.94 -14.67 -3.82
C LEU A 39 -12.61 -15.44 -3.77
N ILE A 40 -12.65 -16.75 -4.00
CA ILE A 40 -11.44 -17.58 -4.07
C ILE A 40 -10.56 -17.11 -5.21
N ASP A 41 -11.13 -16.91 -6.40
CA ASP A 41 -10.39 -16.45 -7.58
C ASP A 41 -9.70 -15.10 -7.34
N THR A 42 -10.44 -14.13 -6.80
CA THR A 42 -9.89 -12.81 -6.45
C THR A 42 -8.70 -12.90 -5.48
N VAL A 43 -8.81 -13.73 -4.44
CA VAL A 43 -7.73 -13.94 -3.48
C VAL A 43 -6.55 -14.68 -4.11
N CYS A 44 -6.80 -15.70 -4.94
CA CYS A 44 -5.77 -16.41 -5.67
C CYS A 44 -4.96 -15.50 -6.59
N ILE A 45 -5.65 -14.64 -7.36
CA ILE A 45 -4.99 -13.67 -8.26
C ILE A 45 -4.14 -12.70 -7.46
N GLY A 46 -4.66 -12.12 -6.38
CA GLY A 46 -3.94 -11.13 -5.59
C GLY A 46 -2.78 -11.70 -4.77
N THR A 47 -2.80 -13.00 -4.45
CA THR A 47 -1.72 -13.63 -3.65
C THR A 47 -0.77 -14.49 -4.47
N GLY A 48 -1.22 -15.06 -5.58
CA GLY A 48 -0.49 -16.08 -6.34
C GLY A 48 0.44 -15.52 -7.41
N ALA A 49 0.50 -16.26 -8.52
CA ALA A 49 1.21 -15.90 -9.74
C ALA A 49 0.22 -15.95 -10.91
N PRO A 50 0.44 -15.19 -12.00
CA PRO A 50 1.64 -14.38 -12.30
C PRO A 50 1.63 -12.94 -11.73
N ASP A 51 0.52 -12.44 -11.19
CA ASP A 51 0.32 -10.99 -10.93
C ASP A 51 0.20 -10.63 -9.44
N GLY A 52 0.19 -11.64 -8.53
CA GLY A 52 0.03 -11.44 -7.10
C GLY A 52 1.36 -11.35 -6.34
N ILE A 53 1.26 -11.29 -5.00
CA ILE A 53 2.39 -11.10 -4.09
C ILE A 53 3.51 -12.13 -4.31
N VAL A 54 3.16 -13.41 -4.53
CA VAL A 54 4.14 -14.48 -4.74
C VAL A 54 4.99 -14.19 -5.98
N ALA A 55 4.38 -13.76 -7.09
CA ALA A 55 5.11 -13.37 -8.30
C ALA A 55 5.96 -12.13 -8.03
N GLY A 56 5.40 -11.09 -7.40
CA GLY A 56 6.14 -9.89 -7.05
C GLY A 56 7.35 -10.19 -6.17
N GLN A 57 7.24 -11.10 -5.22
CA GLN A 57 8.36 -11.51 -4.38
C GLN A 57 9.40 -12.33 -5.16
N ALA A 58 8.96 -13.23 -6.07
CA ALA A 58 9.86 -14.02 -6.91
C ALA A 58 10.70 -13.15 -7.86
N TRP A 59 10.17 -12.03 -8.33
CA TRP A 59 10.91 -11.10 -9.20
C TRP A 59 12.14 -10.48 -8.53
N GLU A 60 12.23 -10.48 -7.21
CA GLU A 60 13.46 -10.06 -6.50
C GLU A 60 14.67 -10.97 -6.84
N CYS A 61 14.41 -12.18 -7.34
CA CYS A 61 15.44 -13.11 -7.77
C CYS A 61 15.85 -12.91 -9.25
N GLU A 62 15.18 -12.03 -9.99
CA GLU A 62 15.45 -11.81 -11.41
C GLU A 62 16.50 -10.70 -11.62
N ASN A 63 17.35 -10.86 -12.65
CA ASN A 63 18.39 -9.87 -12.95
C ASN A 63 17.87 -8.55 -13.54
N ARG A 64 16.67 -8.57 -14.10
CA ARG A 64 16.00 -7.40 -14.69
C ARG A 64 14.52 -7.47 -14.40
N VAL A 65 14.01 -6.45 -13.73
CA VAL A 65 12.61 -6.33 -13.37
C VAL A 65 12.09 -4.98 -13.80
N ASP A 66 10.91 -4.97 -14.41
CA ASP A 66 10.14 -3.73 -14.54
C ASP A 66 9.64 -3.32 -13.15
N LEU A 67 10.16 -2.22 -12.63
CA LEU A 67 9.88 -1.78 -11.27
C LEU A 67 8.41 -1.52 -11.01
N SER A 68 7.71 -0.93 -11.98
CA SER A 68 6.28 -0.62 -11.85
C SER A 68 5.44 -1.91 -11.76
N GLN A 69 5.78 -2.93 -12.56
CA GLN A 69 5.13 -4.24 -12.46
C GLN A 69 5.44 -4.94 -11.14
N TYR A 70 6.69 -4.89 -10.71
CA TYR A 70 7.12 -5.44 -9.41
C TYR A 70 6.33 -4.82 -8.25
N GLN A 71 6.24 -3.51 -8.16
CA GLN A 71 5.51 -2.81 -7.09
C GLN A 71 4.02 -3.11 -7.14
N ARG A 72 3.41 -3.16 -8.35
CA ARG A 72 2.01 -3.55 -8.50
C ARG A 72 1.76 -4.97 -8.03
N ALA A 73 2.59 -5.92 -8.39
CA ALA A 73 2.44 -7.31 -7.98
C ALA A 73 2.73 -7.48 -6.48
N LYS A 74 3.86 -6.98 -5.99
CA LYS A 74 4.29 -7.19 -4.60
C LYS A 74 3.40 -6.50 -3.57
N THR A 75 2.88 -5.33 -3.87
CA THR A 75 2.10 -4.52 -2.92
C THR A 75 0.68 -4.26 -3.43
N GLY A 76 0.54 -3.70 -4.64
CA GLY A 76 -0.73 -3.27 -5.21
C GLY A 76 -1.76 -4.39 -5.34
N ALA A 77 -1.34 -5.59 -5.74
CA ALA A 77 -2.22 -6.73 -5.98
C ALA A 77 -3.09 -7.09 -4.77
N LEU A 78 -2.55 -6.99 -3.55
CA LEU A 78 -3.30 -7.28 -2.33
C LEU A 78 -4.34 -6.21 -2.01
N PHE A 79 -4.04 -4.95 -2.28
CA PHE A 79 -5.01 -3.85 -2.13
C PHE A 79 -6.16 -4.01 -3.11
N VAL A 80 -5.88 -4.31 -4.37
CA VAL A 80 -6.89 -4.61 -5.39
C VAL A 80 -7.72 -5.82 -4.99
N ALA A 81 -7.09 -6.91 -4.60
CA ALA A 81 -7.80 -8.10 -4.17
C ALA A 81 -8.71 -7.82 -2.96
N SER A 82 -8.27 -7.00 -2.01
CA SER A 82 -9.04 -6.66 -0.81
C SER A 82 -10.28 -5.83 -1.15
N THR A 83 -10.15 -4.80 -1.99
CA THR A 83 -11.30 -3.96 -2.41
C THR A 83 -12.27 -4.73 -3.27
N CYS A 84 -11.80 -5.53 -4.22
CA CYS A 84 -12.62 -6.37 -5.10
C CYS A 84 -13.33 -7.50 -4.31
N ALA A 85 -12.63 -8.19 -3.40
CA ALA A 85 -13.24 -9.23 -2.58
C ALA A 85 -14.30 -8.64 -1.62
N GLY A 86 -14.06 -7.45 -1.06
CA GLY A 86 -15.05 -6.74 -0.26
C GLY A 86 -16.33 -6.44 -1.04
N ALA A 87 -16.20 -5.96 -2.28
CA ALA A 87 -17.33 -5.73 -3.17
C ALA A 87 -18.10 -7.03 -3.49
N GLN A 88 -17.39 -8.09 -3.87
CA GLN A 88 -17.99 -9.40 -4.13
C GLN A 88 -18.69 -9.97 -2.89
N ALA A 89 -18.11 -9.84 -1.71
CA ALA A 89 -18.71 -10.27 -0.46
C ALA A 89 -20.02 -9.52 -0.18
N ALA A 90 -20.11 -8.24 -0.55
CA ALA A 90 -21.32 -7.44 -0.47
C ALA A 90 -22.33 -7.72 -1.61
N GLY A 91 -21.93 -8.47 -2.66
CA GLY A 91 -22.75 -8.74 -3.84
C GLY A 91 -22.73 -7.62 -4.87
N ALA A 92 -21.73 -6.73 -4.82
CA ALA A 92 -21.47 -5.70 -5.80
C ALA A 92 -20.47 -6.18 -6.87
N ASP A 93 -20.43 -5.47 -8.00
CA ASP A 93 -19.44 -5.70 -9.05
C ASP A 93 -18.03 -5.33 -8.53
N PRO A 94 -17.07 -6.26 -8.54
CA PRO A 94 -15.71 -6.02 -8.06
C PRO A 94 -14.93 -5.04 -8.95
N GLU A 95 -15.19 -5.00 -10.25
CA GLU A 95 -14.42 -4.20 -11.20
C GLU A 95 -14.53 -2.69 -10.90
N GLY A 96 -15.69 -2.25 -10.46
CA GLY A 96 -15.88 -0.87 -10.02
C GLY A 96 -15.00 -0.45 -8.81
N TRP A 97 -14.44 -1.41 -8.07
CA TRP A 97 -13.61 -1.16 -6.88
C TRP A 97 -12.11 -1.35 -7.11
N ARG A 98 -11.71 -1.75 -8.32
CA ARG A 98 -10.33 -1.99 -8.70
C ARG A 98 -9.48 -0.73 -8.57
N ALA A 99 -9.94 0.39 -9.15
CA ALA A 99 -9.22 1.66 -9.13
C ALA A 99 -8.95 2.17 -7.70
N LEU A 100 -9.87 1.92 -6.75
CA LEU A 100 -9.65 2.22 -5.34
C LEU A 100 -8.46 1.42 -4.79
N GLY A 101 -8.41 0.12 -5.07
CA GLY A 101 -7.32 -0.75 -4.66
C GLY A 101 -5.98 -0.33 -5.25
N GLU A 102 -5.95 0.01 -6.53
CA GLU A 102 -4.75 0.47 -7.23
C GLU A 102 -4.20 1.76 -6.61
N CYS A 103 -5.03 2.79 -6.45
CA CYS A 103 -4.62 4.04 -5.82
C CYS A 103 -4.14 3.86 -4.38
N LEU A 104 -4.82 3.02 -3.58
CA LEU A 104 -4.41 2.75 -2.19
C LEU A 104 -3.09 1.98 -2.12
N GLY A 105 -2.87 1.02 -3.03
CA GLY A 105 -1.63 0.25 -3.08
C GLY A 105 -0.43 1.10 -3.43
N GLU A 106 -0.57 1.99 -4.43
CA GLU A 106 0.47 2.94 -4.81
C GLU A 106 0.72 3.98 -3.69
N ALA A 107 -0.34 4.54 -3.11
CA ALA A 107 -0.23 5.47 -2.00
C ALA A 107 0.49 4.85 -0.79
N TYR A 108 0.22 3.56 -0.51
CA TYR A 108 0.91 2.84 0.56
C TYR A 108 2.41 2.74 0.30
N GLN A 109 2.81 2.44 -0.94
CA GLN A 109 4.22 2.36 -1.33
C GLN A 109 4.90 3.73 -1.17
N VAL A 110 4.29 4.80 -1.70
CA VAL A 110 4.82 6.17 -1.55
C VAL A 110 4.95 6.56 -0.08
N ALA A 111 3.97 6.19 0.76
CA ALA A 111 4.04 6.46 2.19
C ALA A 111 5.16 5.66 2.90
N ASP A 112 5.44 4.43 2.45
CA ASP A 112 6.56 3.63 2.97
C ASP A 112 7.90 4.26 2.60
N ASP A 113 8.06 4.70 1.36
CA ASP A 113 9.24 5.43 0.86
C ASP A 113 9.50 6.73 1.65
N ILE A 114 8.45 7.52 1.92
CA ILE A 114 8.54 8.74 2.72
C ILE A 114 8.97 8.41 4.15
N ARG A 115 8.39 7.38 4.75
CA ARG A 115 8.74 6.95 6.12
C ARG A 115 10.16 6.42 6.21
N ASP A 116 10.64 5.71 5.20
CA ASP A 116 12.01 5.17 5.17
C ASP A 116 13.06 6.30 5.18
N VAL A 117 12.74 7.46 4.61
CA VAL A 117 13.60 8.65 4.63
C VAL A 117 13.50 9.44 5.95
N LEU A 118 12.32 9.50 6.56
CA LEU A 118 12.05 10.42 7.68
C LEU A 118 12.19 9.81 9.07
N MET A 119 11.95 8.50 9.20
CA MET A 119 11.85 7.85 10.49
C MET A 119 13.17 7.14 10.83
N GLN A 120 13.50 7.10 12.12
CA GLN A 120 14.61 6.32 12.60
C GLN A 120 14.27 4.81 12.63
N ALA A 121 15.29 3.96 12.60
CA ALA A 121 15.12 2.51 12.54
C ALA A 121 14.23 1.94 13.65
N ASP A 122 14.29 2.53 14.85
CA ASP A 122 13.49 2.10 16.01
C ASP A 122 11.98 2.40 15.83
N GLU A 123 11.63 3.46 15.11
CA GLU A 123 10.24 3.84 14.81
C GLU A 123 9.65 3.02 13.67
N LEU A 124 10.49 2.64 12.68
CA LEU A 124 10.08 1.84 11.52
C LEU A 124 9.89 0.35 11.84
N GLY A 125 10.52 -0.14 12.90
CA GLY A 125 10.61 -1.58 13.16
C GLY A 125 11.45 -2.36 12.13
N LYS A 126 12.12 -1.64 11.22
CA LYS A 126 13.09 -2.12 10.21
C LYS A 126 14.25 -1.12 10.13
N PRO A 127 15.46 -1.50 9.63
CA PRO A 127 16.54 -0.55 9.37
C PRO A 127 16.09 0.54 8.39
N ALA A 128 16.36 1.82 8.70
CA ALA A 128 16.06 2.95 7.83
C ALA A 128 17.04 3.02 6.64
N GLY A 129 16.62 3.67 5.55
CA GLY A 129 17.48 3.90 4.37
C GLY A 129 17.78 2.63 3.55
N GLN A 130 16.99 1.59 3.69
CA GLN A 130 17.19 0.31 2.99
C GLN A 130 17.06 0.46 1.47
N ASP A 131 16.13 1.30 1.00
CA ASP A 131 15.92 1.49 -0.44
C ASP A 131 17.09 2.19 -1.08
N ALA A 132 17.69 3.18 -0.40
CA ALA A 132 18.91 3.82 -0.85
C ALA A 132 20.14 2.87 -0.88
N GLN A 133 20.26 1.98 0.12
CA GLN A 133 21.33 0.98 0.19
C GLN A 133 21.24 -0.07 -0.92
N HIS A 134 20.03 -0.42 -1.35
CA HIS A 134 19.79 -1.41 -2.39
C HIS A 134 19.62 -0.80 -3.79
N GLY A 135 19.78 0.54 -3.94
CA GLY A 135 19.60 1.24 -5.22
C GLY A 135 18.19 1.09 -5.79
N ARG A 136 17.19 0.91 -4.91
CA ARG A 136 15.79 0.79 -5.31
C ARG A 136 15.24 2.18 -5.63
N PRO A 137 14.60 2.37 -6.80
CA PRO A 137 13.86 3.58 -7.07
C PRO A 137 12.77 3.77 -6.02
N SER A 138 12.65 4.98 -5.51
CA SER A 138 11.60 5.36 -4.57
C SER A 138 11.03 6.72 -4.95
N ALA A 139 9.75 6.94 -4.64
CA ALA A 139 9.10 8.22 -4.90
C ALA A 139 9.86 9.38 -4.23
N ALA A 140 10.42 9.15 -3.05
CA ALA A 140 11.22 10.14 -2.33
C ALA A 140 12.56 10.45 -3.02
N ALA A 141 13.19 9.45 -3.67
CA ALA A 141 14.43 9.65 -4.43
C ALA A 141 14.17 10.38 -5.76
N ASP A 142 13.10 10.01 -6.47
CA ASP A 142 12.79 10.53 -7.80
C ASP A 142 12.15 11.93 -7.77
N LEU A 143 11.26 12.18 -6.83
CA LEU A 143 10.47 13.43 -6.73
C LEU A 143 10.96 14.37 -5.62
N GLY A 144 11.89 13.92 -4.80
CA GLY A 144 12.20 14.56 -3.53
C GLY A 144 11.05 14.39 -2.52
N LEU A 145 11.33 14.71 -1.24
CA LEU A 145 10.38 14.47 -0.17
C LEU A 145 9.07 15.25 -0.32
N VAL A 146 9.15 16.49 -0.76
CA VAL A 146 7.99 17.36 -1.01
C VAL A 146 7.16 16.81 -2.18
N GLY A 147 7.80 16.46 -3.29
CA GLY A 147 7.11 15.90 -4.45
C GLY A 147 6.46 14.56 -4.15
N ALA A 148 7.09 13.72 -3.32
CA ALA A 148 6.51 12.45 -2.87
C ALA A 148 5.24 12.65 -2.02
N ILE A 149 5.22 13.69 -1.14
CA ILE A 149 4.02 14.04 -0.37
C ILE A 149 2.90 14.54 -1.28
N ASP A 150 3.21 15.42 -2.24
CA ASP A 150 2.22 15.90 -3.20
C ASP A 150 1.64 14.73 -4.02
N HIS A 151 2.49 13.81 -4.45
CA HIS A 151 2.08 12.58 -5.15
C HIS A 151 1.19 11.69 -4.28
N PHE A 152 1.58 11.46 -3.02
CA PHE A 152 0.76 10.73 -2.06
C PHE A 152 -0.63 11.34 -1.89
N HIS A 153 -0.73 12.66 -1.70
CA HIS A 153 -2.01 13.34 -1.59
C HIS A 153 -2.85 13.22 -2.86
N GLY A 154 -2.23 13.31 -4.03
CA GLY A 154 -2.90 13.09 -5.32
C GLY A 154 -3.50 11.68 -5.43
N LEU A 155 -2.75 10.66 -5.05
CA LEU A 155 -3.20 9.26 -5.02
C LEU A 155 -4.35 9.04 -4.04
N MET A 156 -4.27 9.61 -2.83
CA MET A 156 -5.35 9.52 -1.84
C MET A 156 -6.61 10.25 -2.30
N GLN A 157 -6.48 11.38 -3.00
CA GLN A 157 -7.64 12.06 -3.60
C GLN A 157 -8.24 11.22 -4.73
N ALA A 158 -7.42 10.65 -5.60
CA ALA A 158 -7.88 9.73 -6.65
C ALA A 158 -8.59 8.50 -6.06
N ALA A 159 -8.07 7.94 -4.97
CA ALA A 159 -8.72 6.86 -4.22
C ALA A 159 -10.11 7.27 -3.71
N ILE A 160 -10.24 8.46 -3.11
CA ILE A 160 -11.52 9.00 -2.64
C ILE A 160 -12.51 9.17 -3.80
N ASP A 161 -12.05 9.65 -4.94
CA ASP A 161 -12.91 9.93 -6.10
C ASP A 161 -13.33 8.65 -6.83
N SER A 162 -12.50 7.63 -6.82
CA SER A 162 -12.77 6.32 -7.41
C SER A 162 -13.81 5.48 -6.64
N VAL A 163 -14.18 5.85 -5.40
CA VAL A 163 -15.21 5.13 -4.64
C VAL A 163 -16.52 5.12 -5.43
N PRO A 164 -17.03 3.94 -5.82
CA PRO A 164 -18.24 3.84 -6.64
C PRO A 164 -19.49 4.41 -5.96
N ALA A 165 -20.51 4.68 -6.77
CA ALA A 165 -21.81 5.08 -6.26
C ALA A 165 -22.43 3.89 -5.51
N CYS A 166 -22.59 4.01 -4.20
CA CYS A 166 -23.20 3.02 -3.32
C CYS A 166 -23.83 3.70 -2.12
N GLN A 167 -24.67 2.98 -1.39
CA GLN A 167 -25.35 3.51 -0.20
C GLN A 167 -24.37 4.05 0.85
N SER A 168 -23.22 3.41 1.02
CA SER A 168 -22.20 3.78 2.01
C SER A 168 -21.04 4.62 1.43
N ARG A 169 -21.22 5.23 0.24
CA ARG A 169 -20.14 5.98 -0.44
C ARG A 169 -19.49 7.02 0.46
N SER A 170 -20.30 7.80 1.18
CA SER A 170 -19.76 8.83 2.09
C SER A 170 -18.91 8.23 3.21
N ALA A 171 -19.36 7.14 3.82
CA ALA A 171 -18.60 6.45 4.87
C ALA A 171 -17.29 5.85 4.33
N MET A 172 -17.32 5.26 3.13
CA MET A 172 -16.10 4.74 2.49
C MET A 172 -15.09 5.84 2.18
N ARG A 173 -15.53 6.98 1.66
CA ARG A 173 -14.64 8.15 1.43
C ARG A 173 -14.04 8.68 2.73
N GLN A 174 -14.80 8.72 3.82
CA GLN A 174 -14.30 9.09 5.14
C GLN A 174 -13.28 8.07 5.69
N LEU A 175 -13.50 6.78 5.45
CA LEU A 175 -12.54 5.74 5.81
C LEU A 175 -11.21 5.92 5.07
N VAL A 176 -11.24 6.14 3.75
CA VAL A 176 -10.03 6.40 2.95
C VAL A 176 -9.30 7.64 3.46
N LEU A 177 -10.03 8.72 3.76
CA LEU A 177 -9.44 9.93 4.34
C LEU A 177 -8.81 9.67 5.72
N HIS A 178 -9.43 8.84 6.55
CA HIS A 178 -8.88 8.45 7.85
C HIS A 178 -7.58 7.65 7.69
N GLU A 179 -7.56 6.68 6.77
CA GLU A 179 -6.36 5.89 6.50
C GLU A 179 -5.21 6.73 5.91
N SER A 180 -5.51 7.75 5.09
CA SER A 180 -4.50 8.70 4.61
C SER A 180 -3.72 9.34 5.78
N ARG A 181 -4.43 9.80 6.80
CA ARG A 181 -3.83 10.41 8.00
C ARG A 181 -3.05 9.43 8.87
N ARG A 182 -3.39 8.14 8.81
CA ARG A 182 -2.62 7.08 9.47
C ARG A 182 -1.33 6.75 8.75
N LEU A 183 -1.36 6.76 7.42
CA LEU A 183 -0.19 6.46 6.59
C LEU A 183 0.87 7.55 6.73
N ILE A 184 0.47 8.81 6.60
CA ILE A 184 1.35 9.97 6.83
C ILE A 184 0.62 10.93 7.78
N PRO A 185 1.08 11.05 9.05
CA PRO A 185 0.52 12.00 10.00
C PRO A 185 0.67 13.45 9.53
N GLN A 186 -0.33 14.27 9.82
CA GLN A 186 -0.33 15.69 9.44
C GLN A 186 0.92 16.42 9.95
N SER A 187 1.36 16.12 11.16
CA SER A 187 2.60 16.70 11.73
C SER A 187 3.85 16.43 10.89
N THR A 188 3.86 15.33 10.14
CA THR A 188 4.93 15.02 9.19
C THR A 188 4.85 15.89 7.96
N CYS A 189 3.65 16.07 7.40
CA CYS A 189 3.41 16.98 6.28
C CYS A 189 3.79 18.42 6.64
N ASP A 190 3.31 18.93 7.77
CA ASP A 190 3.59 20.28 8.25
C ASP A 190 5.10 20.54 8.42
N ARG A 191 5.84 19.56 8.95
CA ARG A 191 7.30 19.64 9.13
C ARG A 191 8.05 19.77 7.80
N ILE A 192 7.55 19.12 6.75
CA ILE A 192 8.16 19.13 5.43
C ILE A 192 7.76 20.39 4.66
N GLU A 193 6.53 20.87 4.83
CA GLU A 193 6.07 22.11 4.24
C GLU A 193 6.82 23.33 4.79
N LEU A 194 7.21 23.33 6.06
CA LEU A 194 8.09 24.35 6.62
C LEU A 194 9.45 24.44 5.92
N GLN A 195 9.93 23.35 5.32
CA GLN A 195 11.14 23.35 4.48
C GLN A 195 10.91 23.93 3.08
N ARG A 196 9.68 24.16 2.66
CA ARG A 196 9.33 24.86 1.41
C ARG A 196 9.51 26.37 1.48
N THR A 197 9.44 26.98 2.68
CA THR A 197 9.64 28.42 2.81
C THR A 197 11.13 28.72 2.64
N PRO A 198 11.53 29.48 1.59
CA PRO A 198 12.91 29.95 1.51
C PRO A 198 13.18 30.84 2.73
N ASP A 199 14.38 30.73 3.29
CA ASP A 199 14.86 31.63 4.34
C ASP A 199 14.46 33.08 4.01
N PRO A 200 13.91 33.84 4.98
CA PRO A 200 13.62 35.25 4.74
C PRO A 200 14.91 35.92 4.30
N PRO A 201 14.87 36.80 3.28
CA PRO A 201 16.08 37.46 2.78
C PRO A 201 16.82 38.11 3.94
N ALA A 202 18.09 37.76 4.10
CA ALA A 202 18.96 38.31 5.13
C ALA A 202 18.87 39.83 5.09
N VAL A 203 18.32 40.42 6.16
CA VAL A 203 18.28 41.87 6.33
C VAL A 203 19.73 42.32 6.41
N ARG A 204 20.26 42.85 5.31
CA ARG A 204 21.55 43.58 5.33
C ARG A 204 21.31 44.81 6.18
N LEU A 205 21.75 44.77 7.43
CA LEU A 205 21.96 45.99 8.21
C LEU A 205 23.02 46.80 7.49
N ALA A 206 22.60 47.88 6.84
CA ALA A 206 23.47 48.90 6.33
C ALA A 206 24.17 49.57 7.51
N ALA A 207 25.49 49.51 7.54
CA ALA A 207 26.34 50.29 8.43
C ALA A 207 26.47 51.72 7.92
#